data_f951f97b9d01cfe6fa91f75319bd84fb
#
_entry.id   f951f97b9d01cfe6fa91f75319bd84fb
#
_cell.length_a   1.000
_cell.length_b   1.000
_cell.length_c   1.000
_cell.angle_alpha   90.00
_cell.angle_beta   90.00
_cell.angle_gamma   90.00
#
_symmetry.space_group_name_H-M   'P 1'
#
loop_
_entity.id
_entity.type
_entity.pdbx_description
1 polymer ?
#
loop_
_entity_poly.entity_id
_entity_poly.type
_entity_poly.pdbx_seq_one_letter_code
_entity_poly.pdbx_strand_id
1 'polypeptide(L)'
;VALDQEAYWKGGNKNEIVICVNVKSRRDPEVLWCHVFSWSKSESLKTAIKSFVAIDNRKLDLAALAQFIETAIESGWEMRNWHDFDYLSVEPPTRAMGMLWVLAILASASSSVYCVLTGVDPEEDL
;
A
#
# COMPACT_ATOMS: atom_id res chain seq x y z
N VAL A 1 9.67 5.80 -15.16
CA VAL A 1 8.22 5.73 -14.83
C VAL A 1 7.93 4.55 -13.91
N ALA A 2 8.20 3.26 -14.28
CA ALA A 2 7.86 2.11 -13.42
C ALA A 2 8.67 2.09 -12.10
N LEU A 3 9.96 2.37 -12.15
CA LEU A 3 10.83 2.48 -10.98
C LEU A 3 10.44 3.67 -10.09
N ASP A 4 10.02 4.78 -10.68
CA ASP A 4 9.52 5.94 -9.92
C ASP A 4 8.20 5.59 -9.23
N GLN A 5 7.33 4.82 -9.90
CA GLN A 5 6.08 4.32 -9.34
C GLN A 5 6.34 3.38 -8.16
N GLU A 6 7.30 2.45 -8.30
CA GLU A 6 7.72 1.56 -7.23
C GLU A 6 8.25 2.35 -6.02
N ALA A 7 9.07 3.37 -6.26
CA ALA A 7 9.60 4.25 -5.21
C ALA A 7 8.50 5.06 -4.52
N TYR A 8 7.49 5.51 -5.27
CA TYR A 8 6.35 6.24 -4.74
C TYR A 8 5.42 5.33 -3.89
N TRP A 9 5.29 4.05 -4.27
CA TRP A 9 4.39 3.09 -3.63
C TRP A 9 4.85 2.57 -2.26
N LYS A 10 5.93 3.14 -1.69
CA LYS A 10 6.47 2.73 -0.38
C LYS A 10 5.46 2.78 0.78
N GLY A 11 4.36 3.49 0.62
CA GLY A 11 3.26 3.57 1.60
C GLY A 11 2.05 2.68 1.30
N GLY A 12 2.05 1.91 0.20
CA GLY A 12 0.95 1.03 -0.18
C GLY A 12 0.84 -0.25 0.64
N ASN A 13 -0.14 -1.08 0.31
CA ASN A 13 -0.31 -2.38 0.92
C ASN A 13 0.88 -3.29 0.55
N LYS A 14 1.58 -3.81 1.54
CA LYS A 14 2.85 -4.52 1.38
C LYS A 14 2.70 -5.94 0.83
N ASN A 15 1.48 -6.44 0.75
CA ASN A 15 1.13 -7.73 0.16
C ASN A 15 0.38 -7.59 -1.16
N GLU A 16 0.60 -6.51 -1.90
CA GLU A 16 0.08 -6.30 -3.25
C GLU A 16 1.11 -6.67 -4.31
N ILE A 17 0.63 -7.08 -5.49
CA ILE A 17 1.43 -7.17 -6.71
C ILE A 17 0.99 -6.05 -7.64
N VAL A 18 1.95 -5.29 -8.14
CA VAL A 18 1.73 -4.27 -9.16
C VAL A 18 2.44 -4.68 -10.43
N ILE A 19 1.67 -4.76 -11.51
CA ILE A 19 2.14 -5.16 -12.83
C ILE A 19 2.03 -3.94 -13.75
N CYS A 20 3.17 -3.37 -14.12
CA CYS A 20 3.25 -2.27 -15.07
C CYS A 20 3.58 -2.81 -16.45
N VAL A 21 2.67 -2.66 -17.39
CA VAL A 21 2.86 -3.07 -18.78
C VAL A 21 2.79 -1.85 -19.68
N ASN A 22 3.79 -1.68 -20.53
CA ASN A 22 3.76 -0.70 -21.59
C ASN A 22 3.47 -1.38 -22.92
N VAL A 23 2.45 -0.88 -23.63
CA VAL A 23 2.04 -1.38 -24.93
C VAL A 23 2.26 -0.31 -26.00
N LYS A 24 2.51 -0.73 -27.22
CA LYS A 24 2.78 0.13 -28.36
C LYS A 24 1.63 1.09 -28.67
N SER A 25 0.40 0.56 -28.68
CA SER A 25 -0.79 1.37 -28.81
C SER A 25 -2.04 0.61 -28.33
N ARG A 26 -3.15 1.34 -28.12
CA ARG A 26 -4.44 0.72 -27.75
C ARG A 26 -5.01 -0.19 -28.86
N ARG A 27 -4.69 0.08 -30.13
CA ARG A 27 -5.16 -0.71 -31.29
C ARG A 27 -4.23 -1.88 -31.60
N ASP A 28 -2.95 -1.75 -31.22
CA ASP A 28 -1.93 -2.77 -31.36
C ASP A 28 -1.27 -2.95 -29.99
N PRO A 29 -1.83 -3.82 -29.14
CA PRO A 29 -1.40 -3.98 -27.77
C PRO A 29 -0.11 -4.83 -27.65
N GLU A 30 0.81 -4.67 -28.59
CA GLU A 30 2.13 -5.30 -28.52
C GLU A 30 2.87 -4.78 -27.29
N VAL A 31 3.33 -5.70 -26.44
CA VAL A 31 4.04 -5.39 -25.21
C VAL A 31 5.47 -4.95 -25.54
N LEU A 32 5.81 -3.73 -25.12
CA LEU A 32 7.14 -3.17 -25.27
C LEU A 32 8.03 -3.51 -24.06
N TRP A 33 7.46 -3.46 -22.86
CA TRP A 33 8.11 -3.88 -21.62
C TRP A 33 7.09 -4.18 -20.53
N CYS A 34 7.51 -5.01 -19.58
CA CYS A 34 6.76 -5.34 -18.37
C CYS A 34 7.65 -5.22 -17.14
N HIS A 35 7.15 -4.57 -16.12
CA HIS A 35 7.78 -4.50 -14.80
C HIS A 35 6.79 -4.96 -13.74
N VAL A 36 7.24 -5.87 -12.88
CA VAL A 36 6.43 -6.42 -11.78
C VAL A 36 7.15 -6.15 -10.48
N PHE A 37 6.47 -5.52 -9.54
CA PHE A 37 6.99 -5.31 -8.21
C PHE A 37 5.98 -5.67 -7.13
N SER A 38 6.49 -6.08 -5.99
CA SER A 38 5.73 -6.44 -4.79
C SER A 38 6.68 -6.46 -3.61
N TRP A 39 6.16 -6.20 -2.43
CA TRP A 39 6.88 -6.38 -1.18
C TRP A 39 6.80 -7.80 -0.62
N SER A 40 5.98 -8.66 -1.23
CA SER A 40 5.90 -10.07 -0.88
C SER A 40 7.23 -10.81 -1.14
N LYS A 41 7.41 -11.97 -0.51
CA LYS A 41 8.60 -12.82 -0.69
C LYS A 41 8.61 -13.61 -2.02
N SER A 42 7.57 -13.45 -2.84
CA SER A 42 7.31 -14.27 -4.04
C SER A 42 8.11 -13.82 -5.26
N GLU A 43 9.45 -13.90 -5.21
CA GLU A 43 10.31 -13.52 -6.35
C GLU A 43 10.09 -14.41 -7.58
N SER A 44 9.86 -15.72 -7.35
CA SER A 44 9.55 -16.67 -8.41
C SER A 44 8.28 -16.29 -9.17
N LEU A 45 7.24 -15.88 -8.46
CA LEU A 45 5.98 -15.42 -9.04
C LEU A 45 6.17 -14.15 -9.88
N LYS A 46 6.92 -13.16 -9.37
CA LYS A 46 7.24 -11.94 -10.12
C LYS A 46 7.97 -12.24 -11.43
N THR A 47 8.91 -13.17 -11.36
CA THR A 47 9.67 -13.62 -12.54
C THR A 47 8.78 -14.38 -13.51
N ALA A 48 7.90 -15.27 -13.04
CA ALA A 48 6.96 -16.01 -13.87
C ALA A 48 6.00 -15.08 -14.61
N ILE A 49 5.44 -14.08 -13.95
CA ILE A 49 4.55 -13.08 -14.58
C ILE A 49 5.31 -12.29 -15.67
N LYS A 50 6.53 -11.84 -15.39
CA LYS A 50 7.36 -11.15 -16.40
C LYS A 50 7.62 -12.01 -17.62
N SER A 51 7.97 -13.29 -17.41
CA SER A 51 8.25 -14.23 -18.49
C SER A 51 6.99 -14.51 -19.32
N PHE A 52 5.86 -14.74 -18.67
CA PHE A 52 4.58 -14.95 -19.35
C PHE A 52 4.23 -13.75 -20.25
N VAL A 53 4.30 -12.53 -19.73
CA VAL A 53 3.99 -11.31 -20.51
C VAL A 53 4.96 -11.12 -21.66
N ALA A 54 6.25 -11.44 -21.49
CA ALA A 54 7.27 -11.23 -22.51
C ALA A 54 7.24 -12.28 -23.62
N ILE A 55 6.84 -13.52 -23.33
CA ILE A 55 6.94 -14.67 -24.25
C ILE A 55 5.56 -15.05 -24.77
N ASP A 56 4.64 -15.38 -23.88
CA ASP A 56 3.35 -15.99 -24.22
C ASP A 56 2.26 -14.95 -24.51
N ASN A 57 2.38 -13.76 -23.92
CA ASN A 57 1.38 -12.69 -24.01
C ASN A 57 1.95 -11.42 -24.65
N ARG A 58 2.75 -11.56 -25.71
CA ARG A 58 3.37 -10.43 -26.44
C ARG A 58 2.35 -9.46 -27.03
N LYS A 59 1.17 -9.95 -27.41
CA LYS A 59 -0.01 -9.11 -27.65
C LYS A 59 -0.87 -9.18 -26.40
N LEU A 60 -0.86 -8.14 -25.60
CA LEU A 60 -1.49 -8.13 -24.29
C LEU A 60 -2.95 -8.57 -24.36
N ASP A 61 -3.21 -9.77 -23.87
CA ASP A 61 -4.54 -10.28 -23.56
C ASP A 61 -4.71 -10.25 -22.04
N LEU A 62 -5.57 -9.38 -21.57
CA LEU A 62 -5.84 -9.19 -20.14
C LEU A 62 -6.54 -10.41 -19.52
N ALA A 63 -7.37 -11.12 -20.30
CA ALA A 63 -8.05 -12.31 -19.80
C ALA A 63 -7.07 -13.46 -19.58
N ALA A 64 -6.19 -13.71 -20.54
CA ALA A 64 -5.12 -14.69 -20.42
C ALA A 64 -4.16 -14.34 -19.28
N LEU A 65 -3.81 -13.07 -19.13
CA LEU A 65 -2.96 -12.61 -18.04
C LEU A 65 -3.63 -12.82 -16.67
N ALA A 66 -4.90 -12.49 -16.53
CA ALA A 66 -5.64 -12.68 -15.29
C ALA A 66 -5.71 -14.17 -14.89
N GLN A 67 -6.03 -15.04 -15.82
CA GLN A 67 -6.07 -16.49 -15.60
C GLN A 67 -4.70 -17.05 -15.21
N PHE A 68 -3.63 -16.59 -15.87
CA PHE A 68 -2.27 -16.97 -15.50
C PHE A 68 -1.92 -16.53 -14.08
N ILE A 69 -2.24 -15.27 -13.71
CA ILE A 69 -1.97 -14.73 -12.38
C ILE A 69 -2.72 -15.52 -11.31
N GLU A 70 -4.00 -15.84 -11.53
CA GLU A 70 -4.81 -16.63 -10.61
C GLU A 70 -4.12 -17.98 -10.31
N THR A 71 -3.76 -18.74 -11.34
CA THR A 71 -3.07 -20.02 -11.19
C THR A 71 -1.69 -19.87 -10.52
N ALA A 72 -0.96 -18.82 -10.86
CA ALA A 72 0.38 -18.59 -10.34
C ALA A 72 0.35 -18.15 -8.87
N ILE A 73 -0.67 -17.41 -8.44
CA ILE A 73 -0.88 -17.02 -7.03
C ILE A 73 -1.16 -18.25 -6.18
N GLU A 74 -2.03 -19.15 -6.63
CA GLU A 74 -2.36 -20.38 -5.89
C GLU A 74 -1.12 -21.24 -5.58
N SER A 75 -0.14 -21.23 -6.49
CA SER A 75 1.05 -22.07 -6.38
C SER A 75 2.27 -21.38 -5.77
N GLY A 76 2.34 -20.05 -5.81
CA GLY A 76 3.60 -19.33 -5.54
C GLY A 76 3.49 -18.06 -4.70
N TRP A 77 2.30 -17.73 -4.18
CA TRP A 77 2.15 -16.54 -3.35
C TRP A 77 2.61 -16.78 -1.92
N GLU A 78 3.57 -16.01 -1.46
CA GLU A 78 4.02 -16.01 -0.08
C GLU A 78 3.87 -14.61 0.53
N MET A 79 2.96 -14.49 1.49
CA MET A 79 2.75 -13.25 2.24
C MET A 79 3.94 -12.94 3.14
N ARG A 80 4.32 -11.68 3.18
CA ARG A 80 5.23 -11.18 4.19
C ARG A 80 4.47 -10.87 5.49
N ASN A 81 5.04 -11.27 6.62
CA ASN A 81 4.50 -10.91 7.92
C ASN A 81 4.62 -9.39 8.12
N TRP A 82 3.63 -8.78 8.78
CA TRP A 82 3.64 -7.35 9.11
C TRP A 82 4.85 -6.97 9.97
N HIS A 83 5.29 -7.83 10.87
CA HIS A 83 6.48 -7.63 11.69
C HIS A 83 7.78 -7.51 10.89
N ASP A 84 7.84 -8.07 9.67
CA ASP A 84 8.98 -7.89 8.77
C ASP A 84 9.15 -6.42 8.32
N PHE A 85 8.16 -5.57 8.60
CA PHE A 85 8.14 -4.15 8.23
C PHE A 85 8.22 -3.19 9.42
N ASP A 86 8.40 -3.68 10.63
CA ASP A 86 8.46 -2.85 11.85
C ASP A 86 9.58 -1.80 11.77
N TYR A 87 10.67 -2.10 11.03
CA TYR A 87 11.74 -1.14 10.77
C TYR A 87 11.32 0.06 9.89
N LEU A 88 10.17 -0.03 9.20
CA LEU A 88 9.59 1.06 8.42
C LEU A 88 8.60 1.91 9.23
N SER A 89 8.28 1.52 10.45
CA SER A 89 7.46 2.33 11.34
C SER A 89 8.24 3.60 11.68
N VAL A 90 7.74 4.72 11.18
CA VAL A 90 8.27 6.03 11.56
C VAL A 90 7.64 6.36 12.91
N GLU A 91 8.36 6.07 13.99
CA GLU A 91 7.95 6.58 15.29
C GLU A 91 7.94 8.12 15.26
N PRO A 92 6.85 8.75 15.61
CA PRO A 92 6.82 10.20 15.68
C PRO A 92 7.88 10.65 16.69
N PRO A 93 8.65 11.71 16.41
CA PRO A 93 9.72 12.17 17.28
C PRO A 93 9.16 12.44 18.67
N THR A 94 9.88 12.03 19.68
CA THR A 94 9.48 12.13 21.11
C THR A 94 8.96 13.52 21.49
N ARG A 95 9.51 14.56 20.85
CA ARG A 95 9.06 15.96 21.01
C ARG A 95 7.64 16.19 20.49
N ALA A 96 7.28 15.58 19.34
CA ALA A 96 5.93 15.69 18.78
C ALA A 96 4.91 14.96 19.64
N MET A 97 5.26 13.78 20.17
CA MET A 97 4.44 13.06 21.14
C MET A 97 4.24 13.87 22.42
N GLY A 98 5.31 14.47 22.94
CA GLY A 98 5.23 15.35 24.10
C GLY A 98 4.31 16.56 23.87
N MET A 99 4.40 17.21 22.71
CA MET A 99 3.51 18.31 22.33
C MET A 99 2.04 17.87 22.24
N LEU A 100 1.76 16.71 21.66
CA LEU A 100 0.40 16.16 21.57
C LEU A 100 -0.19 15.90 22.95
N TRP A 101 0.59 15.35 23.88
CA TRP A 101 0.15 15.14 25.26
C TRP A 101 -0.16 16.47 25.98
N VAL A 102 0.71 17.46 25.82
CA VAL A 102 0.48 18.80 26.40
C VAL A 102 -0.79 19.43 25.85
N LEU A 103 -1.00 19.37 24.53
CA LEU A 103 -2.21 19.89 23.89
C LEU A 103 -3.47 19.16 24.37
N ALA A 104 -3.42 17.84 24.52
CA ALA A 104 -4.54 17.05 25.02
C ALA A 104 -4.90 17.43 26.46
N ILE A 105 -3.89 17.62 27.34
CA ILE A 105 -4.10 18.05 28.72
C ILE A 105 -4.70 19.47 28.77
N LEU A 106 -4.18 20.41 27.99
CA LEU A 106 -4.71 21.77 27.92
C LEU A 106 -6.14 21.82 27.41
N ALA A 107 -6.46 21.02 26.36
CA ALA A 107 -7.82 20.91 25.84
C ALA A 107 -8.79 20.36 26.89
N SER A 108 -8.39 19.32 27.63
CA SER A 108 -9.18 18.72 28.68
C SER A 108 -9.41 19.71 29.85
N ALA A 109 -8.36 20.42 30.27
CA ALA A 109 -8.45 21.41 31.33
C ALA A 109 -9.36 22.60 30.93
N SER A 110 -9.22 23.10 29.70
CA SER A 110 -10.06 24.20 29.19
C SER A 110 -11.54 23.80 29.09
N SER A 111 -11.83 22.58 28.65
CA SER A 111 -13.18 22.03 28.60
C SER A 111 -13.79 21.92 29.98
N SER A 112 -13.04 21.41 30.94
CA SER A 112 -13.50 21.31 32.34
C SER A 112 -13.80 22.68 32.96
N VAL A 113 -12.93 23.66 32.75
CA VAL A 113 -13.14 25.04 33.22
C VAL A 113 -14.38 25.66 32.56
N TYR A 114 -14.56 25.44 31.27
CA TYR A 114 -15.72 25.92 30.54
C TYR A 114 -17.03 25.33 31.10
N CYS A 115 -17.09 24.01 31.33
CA CYS A 115 -18.25 23.36 31.94
C CYS A 115 -18.58 23.93 33.33
N VAL A 116 -17.57 24.14 34.16
CA VAL A 116 -17.77 24.72 35.51
C VAL A 116 -18.28 26.17 35.44
N LEU A 117 -17.77 26.98 34.50
CA LEU A 117 -18.18 28.38 34.37
C LEU A 117 -19.55 28.57 33.72
N THR A 118 -19.94 27.69 32.83
CA THR A 118 -21.22 27.78 32.09
C THR A 118 -22.34 26.98 32.73
N GLY A 119 -22.04 26.11 33.71
CA GLY A 119 -23.02 25.22 34.30
C GLY A 119 -23.63 24.19 33.34
N VAL A 120 -23.01 23.99 32.20
CA VAL A 120 -23.45 22.98 31.20
C VAL A 120 -22.92 21.63 31.65
N ASP A 121 -23.84 20.72 31.96
CA ASP A 121 -23.51 19.35 32.30
C ASP A 121 -23.41 18.55 30.98
N PRO A 122 -22.25 17.98 30.61
CA PRO A 122 -22.09 17.29 29.34
C PRO A 122 -22.90 15.99 29.20
N GLU A 123 -23.55 15.54 30.27
CA GLU A 123 -24.40 14.34 30.29
C GLU A 123 -25.88 14.60 29.97
N GLU A 124 -26.35 15.83 29.89
CA GLU A 124 -27.77 16.12 29.60
C GLU A 124 -28.12 16.14 28.09
N ASP A 125 -27.13 16.13 27.17
CA ASP A 125 -27.34 16.22 25.70
C ASP A 125 -27.01 14.92 24.95
N LEU A 126 -26.90 13.77 25.59
CA LEU A 126 -26.77 12.44 25.00
C LEU A 126 -28.03 11.61 25.31
#